data_8dc7afadcc46505ee8520f34f30e81a5
#
_entry.id   8dc7afadcc46505ee8520f34f30e81a5
#
_cell.length_a   1.000
_cell.length_b   1.000
_cell.length_c   1.000
_cell.angle_alpha   90.00
_cell.angle_beta   90.00
_cell.angle_gamma   90.00
#
_symmetry.space_group_name_H-M   'P 1'
#
loop_
_entity.id
_entity.type
_entity.pdbx_description
1 polymer ?
#
loop_
_entity_poly.entity_id
_entity_poly.type
_entity_poly.pdbx_seq_one_letter_code
_entity_poly.pdbx_strand_id
1 'polypeptide(L)'
;MSGNTISHPSLWEGLGGLPKEFIDYTSSLFGEERWKNYLASFDESVPVSVRLNPFKTPLQLTHTPMLSTSDFPRGGGLFDSNETLTENPDNEKRYLKFSPSGEIEGGGITPVPWCRNAYYLSERPNFTLDPLLHAGVYYVQEAGSMFLDEVLRQLKIENGKLKINEPQNYQLSIVNYQLNSVLDLCAAPGGKSTLLRAALPDDCVLYSNEPDRRRANILMENMQKQGHPNVIVTNNYAIDYQKSGLTFDLIVCDVPCSGEGMFRKDHDSIGEWSLQNVMKCASLQRSIIEDIWPCLNEGGVMVYSTCTFNLHEDEENVKWICETLGAEIIPIEVREEWNITGSLLKGWDKPVYRFIPGTTKGEGLFMAVLKKTPQPPKGVFVDSNNPSKASLQQKKVSKKLPLGGMGGLLRILSDGHPVGTQKGKNIIPAHAEALLINLPKDKYPFAELSKEDALKYLHHEAIVLDADVPKGFVVVTYQGHPLGFVKNIGNRANNLYPQEWKIRNL
;
A
#
# COMPACT_ATOMS: atom_id res chain seq x y z
N MET A 1 -14.85 -4.63 56.26
CA MET A 1 -13.65 -5.16 55.60
C MET A 1 -13.62 -4.56 54.21
N SER A 2 -12.75 -3.61 54.03
CA SER A 2 -12.63 -2.72 52.88
C SER A 2 -11.95 -3.45 51.71
N GLY A 3 -12.67 -3.60 50.62
CA GLY A 3 -12.09 -4.04 49.34
C GLY A 3 -11.28 -2.92 48.71
N ASN A 4 -9.99 -3.11 48.56
CA ASN A 4 -9.08 -2.26 47.80
C ASN A 4 -9.41 -2.34 46.31
N THR A 5 -10.12 -1.37 45.79
CA THR A 5 -10.12 -1.01 44.40
C THR A 5 -8.77 -0.39 44.09
N ILE A 6 -7.90 -1.11 43.38
CA ILE A 6 -6.67 -0.55 42.82
C ILE A 6 -7.11 0.36 41.69
N SER A 7 -7.30 1.65 41.98
CA SER A 7 -7.37 2.69 40.97
C SER A 7 -5.95 2.91 40.43
N HIS A 8 -5.73 2.66 39.18
CA HIS A 8 -4.58 3.17 38.43
C HIS A 8 -4.96 4.52 37.78
N PRO A 9 -4.74 5.66 38.47
CA PRO A 9 -5.09 6.98 37.92
C PRO A 9 -4.05 7.58 37.00
N SER A 10 -2.86 6.98 36.86
CA SER A 10 -1.70 7.70 36.31
C SER A 10 -1.40 7.53 34.82
N LEU A 11 -2.04 6.60 34.13
CA LEU A 11 -1.78 6.35 32.71
C LEU A 11 -2.59 7.24 31.74
N TRP A 12 -3.71 7.79 32.24
CA TRP A 12 -4.64 8.57 31.42
C TRP A 12 -4.36 10.08 31.42
N GLU A 13 -3.77 10.62 32.50
CA GLU A 13 -3.44 12.04 32.62
C GLU A 13 -2.22 12.44 31.78
N GLY A 14 -1.37 11.47 31.37
CA GLY A 14 -0.18 11.72 30.54
C GLY A 14 -0.41 11.72 29.04
N LEU A 15 -1.53 11.17 28.55
CA LEU A 15 -1.82 10.97 27.13
C LEU A 15 -2.87 11.93 26.55
N GLY A 16 -3.24 13.01 27.25
CA GLY A 16 -4.29 13.93 26.78
C GLY A 16 -5.69 13.32 26.68
N GLY A 17 -5.95 12.24 27.44
CA GLY A 17 -7.24 11.59 27.71
C GLY A 17 -8.12 11.30 26.49
N LEU A 18 -8.41 10.04 26.22
CA LEU A 18 -9.39 9.67 25.19
C LEU A 18 -10.75 10.33 25.48
N PRO A 19 -11.49 10.78 24.43
CA PRO A 19 -12.82 11.37 24.63
C PRO A 19 -13.78 10.40 25.33
N LYS A 20 -14.58 10.89 26.25
CA LYS A 20 -15.53 10.05 26.99
C LYS A 20 -16.46 9.28 26.06
N GLU A 21 -16.99 9.95 25.02
CA GLU A 21 -17.86 9.30 24.03
C GLU A 21 -17.15 8.16 23.31
N PHE A 22 -15.85 8.30 23.02
CA PHE A 22 -15.04 7.22 22.42
C PHE A 22 -14.92 6.04 23.40
N ILE A 23 -14.62 6.32 24.68
CA ILE A 23 -14.49 5.29 25.71
C ILE A 23 -15.81 4.52 25.83
N ASP A 24 -16.93 5.22 26.00
CA ASP A 24 -18.25 4.62 26.20
C ASP A 24 -18.66 3.78 24.97
N TYR A 25 -18.45 4.29 23.76
CA TYR A 25 -18.77 3.60 22.50
C TYR A 25 -17.86 2.38 22.27
N THR A 26 -16.55 2.59 22.26
CA THR A 26 -15.58 1.56 21.87
C THR A 26 -15.46 0.46 22.91
N SER A 27 -15.54 0.76 24.21
CA SER A 27 -15.54 -0.26 25.27
C SER A 27 -16.78 -1.17 25.17
N SER A 28 -17.95 -0.59 24.87
CA SER A 28 -19.18 -1.36 24.65
C SER A 28 -19.08 -2.25 23.40
N LEU A 29 -18.43 -1.76 22.33
CA LEU A 29 -18.22 -2.49 21.09
C LEU A 29 -17.22 -3.63 21.24
N PHE A 30 -16.11 -3.39 21.90
CA PHE A 30 -15.02 -4.37 22.05
C PHE A 30 -15.30 -5.43 23.11
N GLY A 31 -16.07 -5.09 24.14
CA GLY A 31 -16.21 -5.91 25.35
C GLY A 31 -14.97 -5.81 26.24
N GLU A 32 -15.06 -6.39 27.43
CA GLU A 32 -14.09 -6.18 28.52
C GLU A 32 -12.65 -6.56 28.16
N GLU A 33 -12.44 -7.76 27.61
CA GLU A 33 -11.10 -8.30 27.35
C GLU A 33 -10.39 -7.52 26.23
N ARG A 34 -11.04 -7.33 25.08
CA ARG A 34 -10.43 -6.62 23.94
C ARG A 34 -10.20 -5.14 24.28
N TRP A 35 -11.13 -4.52 25.02
CA TRP A 35 -10.95 -3.15 25.48
C TRP A 35 -9.74 -3.01 26.39
N LYS A 36 -9.55 -3.93 27.34
CA LYS A 36 -8.36 -3.96 28.20
C LYS A 36 -7.06 -4.10 27.39
N ASN A 37 -7.02 -5.00 26.40
CA ASN A 37 -5.86 -5.18 25.55
C ASN A 37 -5.59 -3.95 24.68
N TYR A 38 -6.64 -3.31 24.14
CA TYR A 38 -6.53 -2.07 23.41
C TYR A 38 -5.91 -0.96 24.26
N LEU A 39 -6.39 -0.78 25.49
CA LEU A 39 -5.82 0.20 26.39
C LEU A 39 -4.35 -0.11 26.73
N ALA A 40 -4.02 -1.35 27.01
CA ALA A 40 -2.65 -1.75 27.32
C ALA A 40 -1.69 -1.46 26.15
N SER A 41 -2.20 -1.48 24.91
CA SER A 41 -1.39 -1.19 23.72
C SER A 41 -0.85 0.24 23.69
N PHE A 42 -1.44 1.20 24.40
CA PHE A 42 -0.93 2.58 24.47
C PHE A 42 0.40 2.68 25.26
N ASP A 43 0.68 1.71 26.12
CA ASP A 43 1.95 1.61 26.84
C ASP A 43 3.05 0.92 26.04
N GLU A 44 2.69 0.33 24.90
CA GLU A 44 3.62 -0.35 24.02
C GLU A 44 4.15 0.59 22.93
N SER A 45 5.37 0.33 22.47
CA SER A 45 5.91 1.02 21.30
C SER A 45 5.08 0.71 20.05
N VAL A 46 4.84 1.73 19.23
CA VAL A 46 4.17 1.57 17.94
C VAL A 46 4.99 0.64 17.04
N PRO A 47 4.43 -0.47 16.53
CA PRO A 47 5.13 -1.37 15.63
C PRO A 47 5.64 -0.63 14.39
N VAL A 48 6.92 -0.81 14.08
CA VAL A 48 7.53 -0.27 12.88
C VAL A 48 7.66 -1.36 11.84
N SER A 49 7.20 -1.12 10.63
CA SER A 49 7.30 -2.07 9.54
C SER A 49 7.69 -1.42 8.22
N VAL A 50 8.36 -2.20 7.38
CA VAL A 50 8.82 -1.80 6.06
C VAL A 50 8.45 -2.87 5.04
N ARG A 51 8.27 -2.45 3.79
CA ARG A 51 8.02 -3.35 2.66
C ARG A 51 9.04 -3.07 1.57
N LEU A 52 9.77 -4.11 1.15
CA LEU A 52 10.76 -4.04 0.09
C LEU A 52 10.09 -3.80 -1.27
N ASN A 53 10.76 -3.04 -2.12
CA ASN A 53 10.37 -2.84 -3.50
C ASN A 53 10.94 -4.00 -4.37
N PRO A 54 10.12 -4.95 -4.83
CA PRO A 54 10.62 -6.12 -5.57
C PRO A 54 11.27 -5.76 -6.90
N PHE A 55 11.03 -4.58 -7.44
CA PHE A 55 11.65 -4.11 -8.68
C PHE A 55 13.11 -3.63 -8.48
N LYS A 56 13.48 -3.30 -7.26
CA LYS A 56 14.81 -2.75 -6.91
C LYS A 56 15.60 -3.66 -6.00
N THR A 57 14.97 -4.61 -5.34
CA THR A 57 15.63 -5.65 -4.56
C THR A 57 15.58 -6.95 -5.36
N PRO A 58 16.71 -7.55 -5.75
CA PRO A 58 16.69 -8.85 -6.39
C PRO A 58 16.04 -9.87 -5.45
N LEU A 59 15.00 -10.54 -5.93
CA LEU A 59 14.33 -11.64 -5.25
C LEU A 59 15.27 -12.86 -5.17
N GLN A 60 16.24 -12.84 -4.26
CA GLN A 60 16.98 -14.01 -3.81
C GLN A 60 16.72 -14.31 -2.32
N LEU A 61 15.57 -13.91 -1.81
CA LEU A 61 15.03 -14.65 -0.68
C LEU A 61 14.31 -15.85 -1.28
N THR A 62 15.05 -16.94 -1.41
CA THR A 62 14.50 -18.26 -1.71
C THR A 62 13.23 -18.43 -0.90
N HIS A 63 12.12 -18.66 -1.59
CA HIS A 63 10.94 -19.23 -0.99
C HIS A 63 11.36 -20.57 -0.36
N THR A 64 11.72 -20.54 0.91
CA THR A 64 11.52 -21.72 1.73
C THR A 64 10.01 -21.78 1.91
N PRO A 65 9.29 -22.76 1.33
CA PRO A 65 7.89 -22.95 1.65
C PRO A 65 7.85 -23.07 3.17
N MET A 66 6.97 -22.33 3.85
CA MET A 66 6.65 -22.67 5.23
C MET A 66 6.08 -24.09 5.17
N LEU A 67 6.92 -25.07 5.53
CA LEU A 67 6.50 -26.44 5.75
C LEU A 67 5.42 -26.37 6.82
N SER A 68 4.25 -26.91 6.49
CA SER A 68 3.20 -27.12 7.48
C SER A 68 3.78 -27.95 8.62
N THR A 69 3.40 -27.69 9.84
CA THR A 69 3.84 -28.46 11.03
C THR A 69 3.48 -29.94 10.97
N SER A 70 2.78 -30.41 9.92
CA SER A 70 2.46 -31.81 9.63
C SER A 70 3.58 -32.56 8.91
N ASP A 71 4.64 -31.91 8.41
CA ASP A 71 5.66 -32.54 7.57
C ASP A 71 6.97 -32.89 8.31
N PHE A 72 6.96 -32.85 9.63
CA PHE A 72 8.09 -33.39 10.40
C PHE A 72 7.93 -34.89 10.60
N PRO A 73 8.76 -35.73 9.97
CA PRO A 73 8.83 -37.15 10.33
C PRO A 73 9.40 -37.29 11.73
N ARG A 74 8.65 -37.96 12.62
CA ARG A 74 9.16 -38.44 13.90
C ARG A 74 10.13 -39.56 13.62
N GLY A 75 11.41 -39.28 13.58
CA GLY A 75 12.42 -40.31 13.42
C GLY A 75 13.80 -39.73 13.13
N GLY A 76 14.72 -39.87 14.08
CA GLY A 76 16.10 -39.41 13.96
C GLY A 76 16.85 -40.11 12.82
N GLY A 77 17.52 -39.35 12.01
CA GLY A 77 18.48 -39.81 11.01
C GLY A 77 19.39 -38.63 10.65
N LEU A 78 20.67 -38.79 10.94
CA LEU A 78 21.76 -37.89 10.60
C LEU A 78 21.73 -37.56 9.09
N PHE A 79 21.62 -36.31 8.72
CA PHE A 79 21.91 -35.86 7.39
C PHE A 79 23.40 -35.50 7.29
N ASP A 80 24.04 -36.20 6.37
CA ASP A 80 25.45 -36.06 6.00
C ASP A 80 25.67 -34.68 5.34
N SER A 81 26.55 -33.91 5.94
CA SER A 81 26.99 -32.60 5.49
C SER A 81 28.08 -32.77 4.44
N ASN A 82 27.73 -32.79 3.16
CA ASN A 82 28.72 -32.52 2.09
C ASN A 82 28.03 -32.25 0.74
N GLU A 83 27.39 -31.07 0.61
CA GLU A 83 27.32 -30.36 -0.67
C GLU A 83 27.66 -28.90 -0.38
N THR A 84 28.91 -28.57 -0.61
CA THR A 84 29.44 -27.21 -0.61
C THR A 84 28.88 -26.45 -1.80
N LEU A 85 27.74 -25.78 -1.58
CA LEU A 85 27.40 -24.60 -2.37
C LEU A 85 28.40 -23.54 -1.99
N THR A 86 29.26 -23.14 -2.90
CA THR A 86 30.17 -21.98 -2.73
C THR A 86 29.32 -20.73 -2.64
N GLU A 87 28.83 -20.41 -1.45
CA GLU A 87 28.22 -19.15 -1.11
C GLU A 87 29.29 -18.07 -1.22
N ASN A 88 29.04 -17.10 -2.08
CA ASN A 88 29.87 -15.91 -2.18
C ASN A 88 29.57 -15.05 -0.92
N PRO A 89 30.46 -14.96 0.07
CA PRO A 89 30.18 -14.30 1.35
C PRO A 89 29.89 -12.80 1.22
N ASP A 90 30.18 -12.21 0.08
CA ASP A 90 29.88 -10.79 -0.22
C ASP A 90 28.41 -10.55 -0.63
N ASN A 91 27.64 -11.58 -0.99
CA ASN A 91 26.25 -11.44 -1.35
C ASN A 91 25.29 -11.45 -0.15
N GLU A 92 25.59 -12.20 0.93
CA GLU A 92 24.73 -12.21 2.14
C GLU A 92 24.74 -10.88 2.90
N LYS A 93 25.84 -10.11 2.81
CA LYS A 93 25.98 -8.83 3.52
C LYS A 93 25.21 -7.66 2.88
N ARG A 94 24.64 -7.82 1.67
CA ARG A 94 24.00 -6.72 0.92
C ARG A 94 22.52 -6.48 1.25
N TYR A 95 21.80 -7.40 1.89
CA TYR A 95 20.34 -7.40 1.78
C TYR A 95 19.55 -7.04 3.04
N LEU A 96 20.14 -6.75 4.18
CA LEU A 96 19.40 -6.43 5.40
C LEU A 96 20.14 -5.48 6.35
N LYS A 97 20.74 -4.42 5.82
CA LYS A 97 21.31 -3.38 6.65
C LYS A 97 20.44 -2.12 6.58
N PHE A 98 19.34 -2.12 7.34
CA PHE A 98 18.46 -0.95 7.49
C PHE A 98 18.82 -0.09 8.70
N SER A 99 20.07 -0.08 9.11
CA SER A 99 20.52 0.81 10.16
C SER A 99 20.98 2.14 9.56
N PRO A 100 20.73 3.27 10.20
CA PRO A 100 21.35 4.54 9.86
C PRO A 100 22.89 4.49 9.96
N SER A 101 23.42 3.54 10.72
CA SER A 101 24.84 3.21 10.82
C SER A 101 25.27 2.07 9.90
N GLY A 102 24.34 1.50 9.10
CA GLY A 102 24.63 0.37 8.21
C GLY A 102 24.65 -0.99 8.90
N GLU A 103 24.25 -1.11 10.16
CA GLU A 103 24.32 -2.35 10.92
C GLU A 103 23.00 -2.64 11.63
N ILE A 104 22.34 -3.75 11.26
CA ILE A 104 21.36 -4.42 12.12
C ILE A 104 22.12 -5.52 12.85
N GLU A 105 22.96 -5.14 13.79
CA GLU A 105 23.52 -6.10 14.75
C GLU A 105 22.54 -6.25 15.92
N GLY A 106 21.93 -7.42 16.02
CA GLY A 106 21.26 -7.90 17.23
C GLY A 106 19.77 -7.65 17.41
N GLY A 107 19.09 -6.94 16.51
CA GLY A 107 17.64 -6.74 16.58
C GLY A 107 16.90 -7.61 15.57
N GLY A 108 16.03 -8.53 16.04
CA GLY A 108 15.31 -9.44 15.15
C GLY A 108 14.38 -8.75 14.19
N ILE A 109 14.59 -8.92 12.89
CA ILE A 109 13.60 -8.63 11.86
C ILE A 109 12.63 -9.78 11.83
N THR A 110 11.31 -9.50 11.90
CA THR A 110 10.28 -10.54 11.82
C THR A 110 9.38 -10.28 10.62
N PRO A 111 9.04 -11.30 9.81
CA PRO A 111 8.13 -11.12 8.68
C PRO A 111 6.77 -10.60 9.12
N VAL A 112 6.13 -9.77 8.27
CA VAL A 112 4.71 -9.47 8.37
C VAL A 112 3.97 -10.66 7.77
N PRO A 113 3.17 -11.42 8.54
CA PRO A 113 2.73 -12.75 8.12
C PRO A 113 1.75 -12.76 6.95
N TRP A 114 1.11 -11.64 6.65
CA TRP A 114 0.14 -11.47 5.55
C TRP A 114 0.68 -10.67 4.37
N CYS A 115 1.98 -10.34 4.35
CA CYS A 115 2.55 -9.58 3.24
C CYS A 115 3.94 -10.11 2.87
N ARG A 116 4.12 -10.40 1.58
CA ARG A 116 5.43 -10.78 1.04
C ARG A 116 6.38 -9.59 1.06
N ASN A 117 7.66 -9.85 1.28
CA ASN A 117 8.70 -8.80 1.30
C ASN A 117 8.46 -7.69 2.33
N ALA A 118 7.71 -7.97 3.40
CA ALA A 118 7.41 -7.04 4.47
C ALA A 118 7.91 -7.56 5.82
N TYR A 119 8.44 -6.63 6.63
CA TYR A 119 9.12 -6.98 7.87
C TYR A 119 8.80 -5.96 8.95
N TYR A 120 8.60 -6.46 10.18
CA TYR A 120 8.67 -5.64 11.38
C TYR A 120 10.11 -5.41 11.78
N LEU A 121 10.42 -4.21 12.20
CA LEU A 121 11.71 -3.82 12.77
C LEU A 121 11.62 -3.82 14.29
N SER A 122 12.70 -4.21 14.98
CA SER A 122 12.76 -4.18 16.45
C SER A 122 12.71 -2.77 17.02
N GLU A 123 13.22 -1.79 16.26
CA GLU A 123 13.24 -0.38 16.64
C GLU A 123 13.02 0.53 15.41
N ARG A 124 12.69 1.78 15.66
CA ARG A 124 12.48 2.77 14.60
C ARG A 124 13.78 3.50 14.26
N PRO A 125 14.40 3.24 13.11
CA PRO A 125 15.58 3.97 12.68
C PRO A 125 15.23 5.39 12.19
N ASN A 126 16.24 6.23 12.01
CA ASN A 126 16.04 7.50 11.32
C ASN A 126 15.97 7.28 9.81
N PHE A 127 14.78 6.94 9.33
CA PHE A 127 14.53 6.67 7.92
C PHE A 127 14.91 7.82 6.98
N THR A 128 14.83 9.07 7.45
CA THR A 128 15.16 10.25 6.63
C THR A 128 16.64 10.26 6.22
N LEU A 129 17.51 9.71 7.06
CA LEU A 129 18.95 9.63 6.79
C LEU A 129 19.39 8.32 6.12
N ASP A 130 18.43 7.55 5.59
CA ASP A 130 18.73 6.37 4.80
C ASP A 130 18.57 6.65 3.30
N PRO A 131 19.66 6.71 2.51
CA PRO A 131 19.57 6.96 1.07
C PRO A 131 18.75 5.91 0.32
N LEU A 132 18.65 4.67 0.83
CA LEU A 132 17.86 3.60 0.19
C LEU A 132 16.36 3.87 0.24
N LEU A 133 15.85 4.57 1.28
CA LEU A 133 14.47 5.05 1.29
C LEU A 133 14.21 6.01 0.12
N HIS A 134 15.14 6.96 -0.09
CA HIS A 134 15.04 7.97 -1.15
C HIS A 134 15.22 7.38 -2.54
N ALA A 135 16.00 6.30 -2.65
CA ALA A 135 16.11 5.49 -3.87
C ALA A 135 14.86 4.62 -4.14
N GLY A 136 13.91 4.53 -3.20
CA GLY A 136 12.70 3.73 -3.31
C GLY A 136 12.95 2.22 -3.26
N VAL A 137 13.99 1.78 -2.56
CA VAL A 137 14.33 0.37 -2.35
C VAL A 137 13.32 -0.30 -1.41
N TYR A 138 12.78 0.45 -0.49
CA TYR A 138 11.73 0.03 0.42
C TYR A 138 10.75 1.17 0.72
N TYR A 139 9.61 0.83 1.31
CA TYR A 139 8.58 1.75 1.76
C TYR A 139 8.26 1.48 3.24
N VAL A 140 8.20 2.55 4.07
CA VAL A 140 7.75 2.45 5.47
C VAL A 140 6.24 2.42 5.47
N GLN A 141 5.64 1.31 5.88
CA GLN A 141 4.20 1.11 5.80
C GLN A 141 3.68 0.42 7.08
N GLU A 142 2.51 0.82 7.53
CA GLU A 142 1.79 0.16 8.62
C GLU A 142 1.39 -1.26 8.19
N ALA A 143 1.60 -2.23 9.09
CA ALA A 143 1.49 -3.65 8.75
C ALA A 143 0.07 -4.10 8.38
N GLY A 144 -0.97 -3.63 9.08
CA GLY A 144 -2.37 -3.96 8.76
C GLY A 144 -2.71 -3.54 7.33
N SER A 145 -2.27 -2.34 6.90
CA SER A 145 -2.50 -1.85 5.54
C SER A 145 -1.85 -2.72 4.45
N MET A 146 -0.85 -3.53 4.81
CA MET A 146 -0.21 -4.49 3.92
C MET A 146 -1.04 -5.77 3.71
N PHE A 147 -2.14 -5.97 4.45
CA PHE A 147 -3.07 -7.10 4.24
C PHE A 147 -3.65 -7.12 2.82
N LEU A 148 -3.62 -5.99 2.14
CA LEU A 148 -3.95 -5.90 0.73
C LEU A 148 -3.12 -6.88 -0.14
N ASP A 149 -1.85 -7.20 0.23
CA ASP A 149 -1.05 -8.21 -0.51
C ASP A 149 -1.68 -9.60 -0.43
N GLU A 150 -2.17 -9.99 0.77
CA GLU A 150 -2.86 -11.25 0.96
C GLU A 150 -4.18 -11.30 0.17
N VAL A 151 -4.96 -10.20 0.19
CA VAL A 151 -6.17 -10.07 -0.62
C VAL A 151 -5.85 -10.30 -2.10
N LEU A 152 -4.85 -9.59 -2.65
CA LEU A 152 -4.46 -9.72 -4.06
C LEU A 152 -3.98 -11.13 -4.40
N ARG A 153 -3.26 -11.77 -3.48
CA ARG A 153 -2.79 -13.15 -3.63
C ARG A 153 -3.94 -14.16 -3.71
N GLN A 154 -4.97 -14.02 -2.85
CA GLN A 154 -6.12 -14.92 -2.84
C GLN A 154 -7.10 -14.65 -3.97
N LEU A 155 -7.21 -13.42 -4.43
CA LEU A 155 -7.91 -13.10 -5.67
C LEU A 155 -7.22 -13.70 -6.90
N LYS A 156 -6.07 -14.39 -6.72
CA LYS A 156 -5.30 -15.08 -7.75
C LYS A 156 -5.13 -14.24 -9.01
N ILE A 157 -4.48 -13.10 -8.83
CA ILE A 157 -4.02 -12.29 -9.96
C ILE A 157 -2.84 -13.04 -10.62
N GLU A 158 -3.15 -14.11 -11.34
CA GLU A 158 -2.17 -14.88 -12.10
C GLU A 158 -2.31 -14.54 -13.58
N ASN A 159 -1.19 -14.21 -14.21
CA ASN A 159 -1.13 -13.93 -15.65
C ASN A 159 -2.13 -12.86 -16.14
N GLY A 160 -2.35 -11.81 -15.33
CA GLY A 160 -3.27 -10.74 -15.69
C GLY A 160 -4.76 -11.09 -15.58
N LYS A 161 -5.11 -12.19 -14.96
CA LYS A 161 -6.50 -12.63 -14.78
C LYS A 161 -6.86 -12.66 -13.31
N LEU A 162 -7.99 -12.06 -12.98
CA LEU A 162 -8.59 -12.15 -11.66
C LEU A 162 -9.35 -13.48 -11.55
N LYS A 163 -8.91 -14.37 -10.67
CA LYS A 163 -9.62 -15.60 -10.34
C LYS A 163 -10.16 -15.48 -8.93
N ILE A 164 -11.47 -15.57 -8.78
CA ILE A 164 -12.12 -15.63 -7.47
C ILE A 164 -12.39 -17.11 -7.17
N ASN A 165 -11.80 -17.63 -6.07
CA ASN A 165 -12.14 -18.95 -5.58
C ASN A 165 -13.54 -18.90 -4.98
N GLU A 166 -14.51 -19.53 -5.62
CA GLU A 166 -15.82 -19.76 -5.01
C GLU A 166 -15.77 -21.02 -4.14
N PRO A 167 -16.47 -21.03 -2.98
CA PRO A 167 -16.62 -22.25 -2.18
C PRO A 167 -17.20 -23.38 -3.05
N GLN A 168 -16.71 -24.60 -2.85
CA GLN A 168 -16.93 -25.77 -3.72
C GLN A 168 -18.38 -26.21 -4.01
N ASN A 169 -19.40 -25.47 -3.59
CA ASN A 169 -20.81 -25.85 -3.69
C ASN A 169 -21.65 -25.10 -4.71
N TYR A 170 -21.08 -24.20 -5.50
CA TYR A 170 -21.78 -23.56 -6.61
C TYR A 170 -20.99 -23.79 -7.90
N GLN A 171 -21.60 -24.49 -8.86
CA GLN A 171 -21.15 -24.59 -10.25
C GLN A 171 -21.23 -23.20 -10.91
N LEU A 172 -20.41 -22.26 -10.50
CA LEU A 172 -20.29 -20.97 -11.16
C LEU A 172 -18.96 -20.91 -11.90
N SER A 173 -19.06 -20.62 -13.17
CA SER A 173 -17.98 -20.47 -14.12
C SER A 173 -16.86 -19.60 -13.56
N ILE A 174 -15.63 -20.08 -13.60
CA ILE A 174 -14.41 -19.30 -13.37
C ILE A 174 -14.43 -18.13 -14.36
N VAL A 175 -14.79 -16.95 -13.89
CA VAL A 175 -14.74 -15.73 -14.70
C VAL A 175 -13.27 -15.31 -14.73
N ASN A 176 -12.58 -15.65 -15.83
CA ASN A 176 -11.22 -15.18 -16.10
C ASN A 176 -11.29 -13.70 -16.51
N TYR A 177 -11.17 -12.77 -15.56
CA TYR A 177 -11.01 -11.36 -15.86
C TYR A 177 -9.55 -11.03 -16.15
N GLN A 178 -9.26 -10.44 -17.29
CA GLN A 178 -7.97 -9.85 -17.55
C GLN A 178 -7.93 -8.48 -16.88
N LEU A 179 -7.01 -8.28 -15.93
CA LEU A 179 -6.78 -6.99 -15.30
C LEU A 179 -6.08 -6.06 -16.30
N ASN A 180 -6.81 -5.08 -16.80
CA ASN A 180 -6.26 -4.08 -17.71
C ASN A 180 -6.02 -2.75 -16.99
N SER A 181 -6.87 -2.41 -16.03
CA SER A 181 -6.81 -1.16 -15.30
C SER A 181 -7.25 -1.30 -13.84
N VAL A 182 -6.48 -0.69 -12.96
CA VAL A 182 -6.70 -0.67 -11.51
C VAL A 182 -6.68 0.76 -11.03
N LEU A 183 -7.56 1.11 -10.10
CA LEU A 183 -7.61 2.42 -9.45
C LEU A 183 -7.37 2.28 -7.94
N ASP A 184 -6.43 3.05 -7.42
CA ASP A 184 -6.32 3.39 -6.00
C ASP A 184 -6.88 4.82 -5.85
N LEU A 185 -8.09 4.93 -5.28
CA LEU A 185 -8.89 6.16 -5.35
C LEU A 185 -8.46 7.23 -4.36
N CYS A 186 -8.02 6.84 -3.15
CA CYS A 186 -7.57 7.73 -2.08
C CYS A 186 -6.14 7.34 -1.67
N ALA A 187 -5.22 7.46 -2.61
CA ALA A 187 -3.97 6.71 -2.61
C ALA A 187 -2.85 7.29 -1.72
N ALA A 188 -2.90 8.60 -1.40
CA ALA A 188 -1.80 9.23 -0.68
C ALA A 188 -1.66 8.70 0.77
N PRO A 189 -0.41 8.49 1.20
CA PRO A 189 0.86 8.88 0.58
C PRO A 189 1.45 7.89 -0.44
N GLY A 190 0.80 6.73 -0.74
CA GLY A 190 1.25 5.81 -1.78
C GLY A 190 1.57 4.38 -1.31
N GLY A 191 1.35 4.05 -0.02
CA GLY A 191 1.65 2.73 0.52
C GLY A 191 0.87 1.61 -0.17
N LYS A 192 -0.46 1.76 -0.35
CA LYS A 192 -1.30 0.79 -1.06
C LYS A 192 -1.01 0.82 -2.57
N SER A 193 -0.81 1.99 -3.18
CA SER A 193 -0.45 2.11 -4.60
C SER A 193 0.86 1.41 -4.95
N THR A 194 1.92 1.59 -4.15
CA THR A 194 3.21 0.91 -4.38
C THR A 194 3.12 -0.60 -4.17
N LEU A 195 2.25 -1.06 -3.26
CA LEU A 195 1.94 -2.47 -3.07
C LEU A 195 1.17 -3.03 -4.28
N LEU A 196 0.11 -2.33 -4.72
CA LEU A 196 -0.65 -2.70 -5.91
C LEU A 196 0.28 -2.86 -7.10
N ARG A 197 1.10 -1.84 -7.42
CA ARG A 197 2.00 -1.92 -8.57
C ARG A 197 2.94 -3.12 -8.51
N ALA A 198 3.43 -3.48 -7.31
CA ALA A 198 4.31 -4.64 -7.12
C ALA A 198 3.60 -5.99 -7.37
N ALA A 199 2.28 -6.05 -7.18
CA ALA A 199 1.48 -7.27 -7.36
C ALA A 199 0.79 -7.38 -8.72
N LEU A 200 0.65 -6.27 -9.46
CA LEU A 200 -0.04 -6.23 -10.74
C LEU A 200 0.88 -6.65 -11.90
N PRO A 201 0.33 -7.25 -12.97
CA PRO A 201 1.07 -7.51 -14.20
C PRO A 201 1.70 -6.24 -14.78
N ASP A 202 2.81 -6.41 -15.52
CA ASP A 202 3.54 -5.29 -16.11
C ASP A 202 2.70 -4.48 -17.10
N ASP A 203 1.80 -5.13 -17.85
CA ASP A 203 0.93 -4.50 -18.84
C ASP A 203 -0.34 -3.88 -18.23
N CYS A 204 -0.62 -4.11 -16.95
CA CYS A 204 -1.72 -3.50 -16.23
C CYS A 204 -1.38 -2.04 -15.85
N VAL A 205 -2.28 -1.11 -16.16
CA VAL A 205 -2.13 0.30 -15.79
C VAL A 205 -2.74 0.54 -14.41
N LEU A 206 -1.93 1.11 -13.52
CA LEU A 206 -2.38 1.57 -12.21
C LEU A 206 -2.65 3.09 -12.24
N TYR A 207 -3.88 3.46 -11.93
CA TYR A 207 -4.25 4.84 -11.62
C TYR A 207 -4.16 5.03 -10.10
N SER A 208 -3.33 5.99 -9.66
CA SER A 208 -3.18 6.36 -8.25
C SER A 208 -3.68 7.78 -8.08
N ASN A 209 -4.81 7.94 -7.39
CA ASN A 209 -5.50 9.21 -7.26
C ASN A 209 -5.50 9.75 -5.83
N GLU A 210 -5.44 11.06 -5.72
CA GLU A 210 -5.63 11.75 -4.45
C GLU A 210 -6.27 13.12 -4.70
N PRO A 211 -7.43 13.44 -4.10
CA PRO A 211 -8.11 14.72 -4.32
C PRO A 211 -7.39 15.91 -3.69
N ASP A 212 -6.70 15.74 -2.54
CA ASP A 212 -5.90 16.80 -1.95
C ASP A 212 -4.60 17.01 -2.73
N ARG A 213 -4.39 18.23 -3.21
CA ARG A 213 -3.25 18.57 -4.07
C ARG A 213 -1.89 18.39 -3.40
N ARG A 214 -1.78 18.67 -2.10
CA ARG A 214 -0.52 18.55 -1.36
C ARG A 214 -0.18 17.08 -1.17
N ARG A 215 -1.17 16.28 -0.77
CA ARG A 215 -1.03 14.83 -0.63
C ARG A 215 -0.76 14.15 -1.97
N ALA A 216 -1.40 14.60 -3.06
CA ALA A 216 -1.16 14.09 -4.41
C ALA A 216 0.29 14.31 -4.91
N ASN A 217 0.95 15.39 -4.50
CA ASN A 217 2.36 15.60 -4.79
C ASN A 217 3.26 14.60 -4.03
N ILE A 218 2.93 14.27 -2.77
CA ILE A 218 3.64 13.25 -1.98
C ILE A 218 3.43 11.85 -2.61
N LEU A 219 2.21 11.56 -3.04
CA LEU A 219 1.90 10.34 -3.78
C LEU A 219 2.76 10.24 -5.05
N MET A 220 2.82 11.31 -5.85
CA MET A 220 3.60 11.36 -7.07
C MET A 220 5.10 11.10 -6.79
N GLU A 221 5.66 11.71 -5.76
CA GLU A 221 7.04 11.48 -5.31
C GLU A 221 7.28 9.99 -5.01
N ASN A 222 6.40 9.37 -4.21
CA ASN A 222 6.56 7.98 -3.81
C ASN A 222 6.40 7.00 -4.97
N MET A 223 5.48 7.28 -5.92
CA MET A 223 5.35 6.47 -7.13
C MET A 223 6.56 6.62 -8.06
N GLN A 224 7.13 7.82 -8.18
CA GLN A 224 8.38 8.03 -8.92
C GLN A 224 9.57 7.33 -8.27
N LYS A 225 9.68 7.34 -6.93
CA LYS A 225 10.69 6.58 -6.19
C LYS A 225 10.56 5.07 -6.40
N GLN A 226 9.34 4.54 -6.50
CA GLN A 226 9.12 3.12 -6.82
C GLN A 226 9.69 2.78 -8.21
N GLY A 227 9.56 3.68 -9.18
CA GLY A 227 10.24 3.63 -10.47
C GLY A 227 9.57 2.80 -11.56
N HIS A 228 8.35 2.29 -11.38
CA HIS A 228 7.63 1.55 -12.42
C HIS A 228 6.91 2.49 -13.39
N PRO A 229 7.06 2.33 -14.74
CA PRO A 229 6.49 3.27 -15.71
C PRO A 229 4.97 3.20 -15.85
N ASN A 230 4.33 2.04 -15.58
CA ASN A 230 2.88 1.85 -15.80
C ASN A 230 2.04 2.32 -14.61
N VAL A 231 2.26 3.57 -14.18
CA VAL A 231 1.51 4.24 -13.13
C VAL A 231 1.13 5.64 -13.59
N ILE A 232 -0.16 5.96 -13.48
CA ILE A 232 -0.70 7.29 -13.76
C ILE A 232 -1.13 7.92 -12.44
N VAL A 233 -0.49 9.01 -12.04
CA VAL A 233 -0.85 9.75 -10.82
C VAL A 233 -1.81 10.88 -11.18
N THR A 234 -2.93 10.95 -10.48
CA THR A 234 -4.02 11.90 -10.77
C THR A 234 -4.44 12.66 -9.51
N ASN A 235 -5.12 13.81 -9.73
CA ASN A 235 -5.61 14.66 -8.65
C ASN A 235 -7.07 15.07 -8.95
N ASN A 236 -8.02 14.19 -8.60
CA ASN A 236 -9.43 14.32 -8.95
C ASN A 236 -10.34 13.83 -7.82
N TYR A 237 -11.59 14.25 -7.83
CA TYR A 237 -12.64 13.65 -7.01
C TYR A 237 -13.22 12.40 -7.69
N ALA A 238 -13.90 11.54 -6.93
CA ALA A 238 -14.51 10.32 -7.43
C ALA A 238 -15.47 10.57 -8.61
N ILE A 239 -16.29 11.61 -8.51
CA ILE A 239 -17.24 12.02 -9.56
C ILE A 239 -16.58 12.38 -10.90
N ASP A 240 -15.32 12.81 -10.89
CA ASP A 240 -14.61 13.17 -12.12
C ASP A 240 -14.25 11.90 -12.93
N TYR A 241 -14.01 10.78 -12.25
CA TYR A 241 -13.83 9.48 -12.89
C TYR A 241 -15.12 9.02 -13.57
N GLN A 242 -16.27 9.16 -12.90
CA GLN A 242 -17.55 8.84 -13.51
C GLN A 242 -17.79 9.65 -14.80
N LYS A 243 -17.51 10.96 -14.76
CA LYS A 243 -17.61 11.85 -15.93
C LYS A 243 -16.63 11.49 -17.05
N SER A 244 -15.45 10.93 -16.70
CA SER A 244 -14.45 10.52 -17.69
C SER A 244 -14.84 9.29 -18.49
N GLY A 245 -15.78 8.47 -17.97
CA GLY A 245 -16.18 7.20 -18.56
C GLY A 245 -15.13 6.09 -18.45
N LEU A 246 -14.08 6.29 -17.66
CA LEU A 246 -13.10 5.24 -17.35
C LEU A 246 -13.74 4.17 -16.46
N THR A 247 -13.39 2.92 -16.73
CA THR A 247 -13.82 1.78 -15.89
C THR A 247 -12.61 0.94 -15.49
N PHE A 248 -12.74 0.26 -14.35
CA PHE A 248 -11.67 -0.47 -13.70
C PHE A 248 -12.11 -1.87 -13.31
N ASP A 249 -11.16 -2.80 -13.36
CA ASP A 249 -11.38 -4.18 -12.95
C ASP A 249 -11.21 -4.37 -11.43
N LEU A 250 -10.39 -3.52 -10.83
CA LEU A 250 -10.16 -3.44 -9.39
C LEU A 250 -10.12 -1.96 -8.96
N ILE A 251 -10.86 -1.62 -7.91
CA ILE A 251 -10.79 -0.31 -7.27
C ILE A 251 -10.46 -0.52 -5.79
N VAL A 252 -9.42 0.15 -5.32
CA VAL A 252 -9.08 0.23 -3.89
C VAL A 252 -9.56 1.58 -3.37
N CYS A 253 -10.40 1.54 -2.34
CA CYS A 253 -10.99 2.70 -1.67
C CYS A 253 -10.54 2.72 -0.21
N ASP A 254 -9.35 3.28 0.06
CA ASP A 254 -8.90 3.59 1.41
C ASP A 254 -9.46 4.96 1.77
N VAL A 255 -10.73 4.96 2.15
CA VAL A 255 -11.52 6.19 2.25
C VAL A 255 -11.13 7.05 3.45
N PRO A 256 -11.28 8.39 3.37
CA PRO A 256 -11.07 9.25 4.52
C PRO A 256 -12.00 8.85 5.66
N CYS A 257 -11.46 8.79 6.89
CA CYS A 257 -12.16 8.27 8.05
C CYS A 257 -11.85 9.08 9.31
N SER A 258 -12.51 8.76 10.43
CA SER A 258 -12.31 9.44 11.72
C SER A 258 -10.94 9.18 12.36
N GLY A 259 -10.17 8.20 11.87
CA GLY A 259 -8.76 8.04 12.18
C GLY A 259 -8.44 7.42 13.55
N GLU A 260 -9.31 6.60 14.11
CA GLU A 260 -9.11 5.96 15.43
C GLU A 260 -7.83 5.13 15.51
N GLY A 261 -7.38 4.54 14.37
CA GLY A 261 -6.09 3.85 14.26
C GLY A 261 -4.86 4.77 14.26
N MET A 262 -5.04 6.08 14.32
CA MET A 262 -3.95 7.05 14.41
C MET A 262 -3.64 7.48 15.85
N PHE A 263 -4.50 7.20 16.82
CA PHE A 263 -4.40 7.71 18.19
C PHE A 263 -3.06 7.43 18.88
N ARG A 264 -2.45 6.28 18.60
CA ARG A 264 -1.13 5.91 19.12
C ARG A 264 0.05 6.62 18.44
N LYS A 265 -0.15 7.11 17.22
CA LYS A 265 0.89 7.78 16.40
C LYS A 265 0.79 9.29 16.41
N ASP A 266 -0.44 9.78 16.46
CA ASP A 266 -0.77 11.19 16.33
C ASP A 266 -1.81 11.56 17.38
N HIS A 267 -1.34 12.15 18.48
CA HIS A 267 -2.20 12.53 19.60
C HIS A 267 -3.18 13.65 19.24
N ASP A 268 -2.88 14.46 18.21
CA ASP A 268 -3.78 15.51 17.76
C ASP A 268 -5.08 14.91 17.18
N SER A 269 -4.98 13.72 16.57
CA SER A 269 -6.13 12.97 16.05
C SER A 269 -7.17 12.61 17.12
N ILE A 270 -6.74 12.45 18.38
CA ILE A 270 -7.64 12.21 19.52
C ILE A 270 -8.55 13.42 19.76
N GLY A 271 -7.98 14.63 19.66
CA GLY A 271 -8.72 15.89 19.85
C GLY A 271 -9.72 16.19 18.71
N GLU A 272 -9.49 15.64 17.53
CA GLU A 272 -10.37 15.80 16.37
C GLU A 272 -11.54 14.80 16.35
N TRP A 273 -11.44 13.73 17.14
CA TRP A 273 -12.46 12.69 17.20
C TRP A 273 -13.72 13.14 17.91
N SER A 274 -14.87 12.87 17.33
CA SER A 274 -16.20 12.98 17.94
C SER A 274 -17.17 12.08 17.19
N LEU A 275 -18.25 11.64 17.83
CA LEU A 275 -19.29 10.85 17.17
C LEU A 275 -19.90 11.63 15.98
N GLN A 276 -19.99 12.96 16.07
CA GLN A 276 -20.44 13.79 14.96
C GLN A 276 -19.46 13.70 13.77
N ASN A 277 -18.15 13.68 14.02
CA ASN A 277 -17.13 13.53 12.96
C ASN A 277 -17.18 12.13 12.34
N VAL A 278 -17.35 11.07 13.14
CA VAL A 278 -17.59 9.70 12.67
C VAL A 278 -18.76 9.65 11.69
N MET A 279 -19.91 10.23 12.05
CA MET A 279 -21.10 10.25 11.19
C MET A 279 -20.90 11.06 9.90
N LYS A 280 -20.13 12.15 9.95
CA LYS A 280 -19.74 12.92 8.76
C LYS A 280 -18.84 12.08 7.84
N CYS A 281 -17.84 11.40 8.41
CA CYS A 281 -16.95 10.52 7.65
C CYS A 281 -17.73 9.37 7.01
N ALA A 282 -18.61 8.70 7.75
CA ALA A 282 -19.45 7.62 7.22
C ALA A 282 -20.31 8.09 6.02
N SER A 283 -20.90 9.28 6.13
CA SER A 283 -21.70 9.86 5.04
C SER A 283 -20.85 10.25 3.83
N LEU A 284 -19.66 10.82 4.06
CA LEU A 284 -18.70 11.16 3.00
C LEU A 284 -18.23 9.91 2.26
N GLN A 285 -17.92 8.85 2.99
CA GLN A 285 -17.50 7.56 2.44
C GLN A 285 -18.58 6.99 1.51
N ARG A 286 -19.85 7.01 1.92
CA ARG A 286 -20.96 6.59 1.06
C ARG A 286 -21.03 7.41 -0.22
N SER A 287 -20.92 8.72 -0.13
CA SER A 287 -20.91 9.59 -1.33
C SER A 287 -19.74 9.27 -2.28
N ILE A 288 -18.54 9.04 -1.74
CA ILE A 288 -17.37 8.64 -2.55
C ILE A 288 -17.63 7.32 -3.27
N ILE A 289 -18.21 6.35 -2.55
CA ILE A 289 -18.52 5.03 -3.12
C ILE A 289 -19.62 5.12 -4.18
N GLU A 290 -20.69 5.89 -3.94
CA GLU A 290 -21.74 6.14 -4.95
C GLU A 290 -21.18 6.72 -6.24
N ASP A 291 -20.29 7.70 -6.13
CA ASP A 291 -19.67 8.36 -7.28
C ASP A 291 -18.76 7.42 -8.08
N ILE A 292 -18.01 6.53 -7.39
CA ILE A 292 -17.03 5.65 -8.07
C ILE A 292 -17.60 4.29 -8.47
N TRP A 293 -18.70 3.83 -7.88
CA TRP A 293 -19.29 2.52 -8.16
C TRP A 293 -19.60 2.28 -9.64
N PRO A 294 -20.12 3.26 -10.40
CA PRO A 294 -20.32 3.10 -11.84
C PRO A 294 -19.05 2.83 -12.63
N CYS A 295 -17.89 3.25 -12.10
CA CYS A 295 -16.58 3.04 -12.74
C CYS A 295 -16.03 1.62 -12.49
N LEU A 296 -16.60 0.84 -11.59
CA LEU A 296 -16.24 -0.56 -11.41
C LEU A 296 -16.91 -1.41 -12.49
N ASN A 297 -16.14 -2.24 -13.20
CA ASN A 297 -16.69 -3.18 -14.19
C ASN A 297 -17.62 -4.21 -13.54
N GLU A 298 -18.59 -4.72 -14.29
CA GLU A 298 -19.41 -5.87 -13.86
C GLU A 298 -18.50 -7.08 -13.58
N GLY A 299 -18.65 -7.68 -12.40
CA GLY A 299 -17.76 -8.74 -11.90
C GLY A 299 -16.41 -8.22 -11.36
N GLY A 300 -16.14 -6.92 -11.46
CA GLY A 300 -14.96 -6.26 -10.88
C GLY A 300 -14.99 -6.27 -9.35
N VAL A 301 -13.85 -6.00 -8.75
CA VAL A 301 -13.65 -6.06 -7.31
C VAL A 301 -13.37 -4.67 -6.74
N MET A 302 -13.98 -4.37 -5.60
CA MET A 302 -13.65 -3.21 -4.77
C MET A 302 -13.06 -3.69 -3.45
N VAL A 303 -11.93 -3.11 -3.05
CA VAL A 303 -11.39 -3.24 -1.70
C VAL A 303 -11.73 -1.95 -0.95
N TYR A 304 -12.60 -2.05 0.03
CA TYR A 304 -12.96 -0.96 0.94
C TYR A 304 -12.11 -1.04 2.20
N SER A 305 -11.49 0.05 2.62
CA SER A 305 -10.71 0.09 3.87
C SER A 305 -10.79 1.44 4.56
N THR A 306 -10.66 1.41 5.88
CA THR A 306 -10.55 2.58 6.77
C THR A 306 -9.46 2.33 7.81
N CYS A 307 -8.97 3.38 8.45
CA CYS A 307 -8.11 3.25 9.63
C CYS A 307 -8.89 3.57 10.92
N THR A 308 -10.09 2.99 11.07
CA THR A 308 -10.96 3.19 12.23
C THR A 308 -11.55 1.87 12.72
N PHE A 309 -12.28 1.89 13.83
CA PHE A 309 -12.84 0.69 14.47
C PHE A 309 -14.36 0.77 14.67
N ASN A 310 -14.99 1.91 14.43
CA ASN A 310 -16.40 2.08 14.68
C ASN A 310 -17.27 1.39 13.63
N LEU A 311 -18.46 0.97 14.01
CA LEU A 311 -19.38 0.27 13.11
C LEU A 311 -19.90 1.16 11.99
N HIS A 312 -20.06 2.47 12.23
CA HIS A 312 -20.70 3.39 11.30
C HIS A 312 -19.90 3.55 9.99
N GLU A 313 -18.58 3.64 10.13
CA GLU A 313 -17.67 3.78 9.00
C GLU A 313 -17.29 2.43 8.40
N ASP A 314 -17.42 1.35 9.15
CA ASP A 314 -16.96 0.02 8.79
C ASP A 314 -18.14 -0.87 8.34
N GLU A 315 -18.67 -1.76 9.21
CA GLU A 315 -19.69 -2.74 8.82
C GLU A 315 -20.98 -2.13 8.30
N GLU A 316 -21.43 -1.02 8.88
CA GLU A 316 -22.67 -0.39 8.42
C GLU A 316 -22.54 0.18 7.02
N ASN A 317 -21.36 0.71 6.66
CA ASN A 317 -21.07 1.14 5.31
C ASN A 317 -20.94 -0.03 4.35
N VAL A 318 -20.23 -1.11 4.72
CA VAL A 318 -20.16 -2.32 3.90
C VAL A 318 -21.53 -2.94 3.70
N LYS A 319 -22.34 -3.02 4.75
CA LYS A 319 -23.71 -3.50 4.67
C LYS A 319 -24.54 -2.65 3.71
N TRP A 320 -24.46 -1.33 3.82
CA TRP A 320 -25.12 -0.41 2.92
C TRP A 320 -24.68 -0.59 1.45
N ILE A 321 -23.36 -0.79 1.18
CA ILE A 321 -22.87 -1.09 -0.18
C ILE A 321 -23.52 -2.37 -0.73
N CYS A 322 -23.60 -3.42 0.09
CA CYS A 322 -24.22 -4.68 -0.31
C CYS A 322 -25.72 -4.52 -0.60
N GLU A 323 -26.46 -3.86 0.29
CA GLU A 323 -27.93 -3.74 0.20
C GLU A 323 -28.36 -2.71 -0.86
N THR A 324 -27.61 -1.63 -1.05
CA THR A 324 -27.98 -0.51 -1.93
C THR A 324 -27.40 -0.65 -3.32
N LEU A 325 -26.13 -1.04 -3.42
CA LEU A 325 -25.41 -1.12 -4.68
C LEU A 325 -25.30 -2.55 -5.23
N GLY A 326 -25.79 -3.55 -4.48
CA GLY A 326 -25.85 -4.94 -4.92
C GLY A 326 -24.48 -5.63 -4.94
N ALA A 327 -23.57 -5.27 -4.02
CA ALA A 327 -22.28 -5.93 -3.91
C ALA A 327 -22.39 -7.27 -3.16
N GLU A 328 -21.53 -8.22 -3.51
CA GLU A 328 -21.27 -9.45 -2.75
C GLU A 328 -19.94 -9.35 -2.04
N ILE A 329 -19.86 -9.83 -0.79
CA ILE A 329 -18.59 -9.87 -0.05
C ILE A 329 -17.81 -11.12 -0.45
N ILE A 330 -16.54 -10.93 -0.81
CA ILE A 330 -15.60 -12.02 -1.11
C ILE A 330 -14.87 -12.36 0.18
N PRO A 331 -14.94 -13.61 0.68
CA PRO A 331 -14.17 -14.03 1.83
C PRO A 331 -12.69 -14.18 1.47
N ILE A 332 -11.81 -13.74 2.38
CA ILE A 332 -10.37 -13.95 2.35
C ILE A 332 -10.01 -14.87 3.51
N GLU A 333 -9.33 -15.96 3.22
CA GLU A 333 -8.87 -16.87 4.25
C GLU A 333 -7.80 -16.20 5.13
N VAL A 334 -8.00 -16.23 6.44
CA VAL A 334 -7.05 -15.71 7.43
C VAL A 334 -6.64 -16.83 8.37
N ARG A 335 -5.39 -16.82 8.80
CA ARG A 335 -4.90 -17.77 9.77
C ARG A 335 -5.24 -17.30 11.18
N GLU A 336 -5.59 -18.22 12.05
CA GLU A 336 -5.96 -17.92 13.44
C GLU A 336 -4.84 -17.19 14.19
N GLU A 337 -3.59 -17.59 13.95
CA GLU A 337 -2.42 -16.97 14.58
C GLU A 337 -2.18 -15.49 14.21
N TRP A 338 -2.85 -14.99 13.18
CA TRP A 338 -2.79 -13.57 12.83
C TRP A 338 -3.63 -12.68 13.75
N ASN A 339 -4.54 -13.27 14.53
CA ASN A 339 -5.43 -12.59 15.46
C ASN A 339 -6.23 -11.44 14.78
N ILE A 340 -6.63 -11.64 13.53
CA ILE A 340 -7.46 -10.69 12.79
C ILE A 340 -8.91 -10.87 13.25
N THR A 341 -9.52 -9.78 13.70
CA THR A 341 -10.89 -9.80 14.21
C THR A 341 -11.88 -9.72 13.04
N GLY A 342 -12.94 -10.50 13.07
CA GLY A 342 -14.06 -10.42 12.12
C GLY A 342 -15.04 -9.28 12.42
N SER A 343 -16.28 -9.40 11.94
CA SER A 343 -17.33 -8.42 12.17
C SER A 343 -17.67 -8.26 13.66
N LEU A 344 -17.88 -7.03 14.08
CA LEU A 344 -18.39 -6.66 15.40
C LEU A 344 -19.87 -6.24 15.39
N LEU A 345 -20.49 -6.17 14.21
CA LEU A 345 -21.91 -5.84 14.07
C LEU A 345 -22.77 -7.05 14.44
N LYS A 346 -23.52 -6.94 15.53
CA LYS A 346 -24.39 -8.01 16.03
C LYS A 346 -25.36 -8.50 14.96
N GLY A 347 -25.39 -9.83 14.73
CA GLY A 347 -26.28 -10.47 13.77
C GLY A 347 -25.88 -10.26 12.31
N TRP A 348 -24.64 -9.84 12.06
CA TRP A 348 -24.09 -9.66 10.72
C TRP A 348 -22.69 -10.28 10.61
N ASP A 349 -22.64 -11.61 10.56
CA ASP A 349 -21.40 -12.41 10.53
C ASP A 349 -20.85 -12.52 9.08
N LYS A 350 -20.59 -11.37 8.47
CA LYS A 350 -19.99 -11.33 7.14
C LYS A 350 -18.47 -11.24 7.23
N PRO A 351 -17.73 -11.80 6.25
CA PRO A 351 -16.27 -11.81 6.26
C PRO A 351 -15.71 -10.40 6.00
N VAL A 352 -15.34 -9.73 7.09
CA VAL A 352 -14.60 -8.46 7.12
C VAL A 352 -13.42 -8.60 8.07
N TYR A 353 -12.43 -7.73 7.97
CA TYR A 353 -11.11 -7.90 8.60
C TYR A 353 -10.75 -6.66 9.39
N ARG A 354 -10.54 -6.83 10.70
CA ARG A 354 -10.16 -5.76 11.63
C ARG A 354 -8.81 -6.05 12.26
N PHE A 355 -7.93 -5.08 12.17
CA PHE A 355 -6.64 -5.06 12.83
C PHE A 355 -6.75 -4.12 14.02
N ILE A 356 -6.88 -4.66 15.22
CA ILE A 356 -7.11 -3.89 16.44
C ILE A 356 -5.84 -3.91 17.29
N PRO A 357 -5.27 -2.75 17.67
CA PRO A 357 -4.10 -2.69 18.55
C PRO A 357 -4.33 -3.49 19.85
N GLY A 358 -3.29 -4.16 20.34
CA GLY A 358 -3.39 -5.05 21.50
C GLY A 358 -4.01 -6.44 21.20
N THR A 359 -4.58 -6.63 20.01
CA THR A 359 -5.07 -7.93 19.50
C THR A 359 -4.27 -8.38 18.30
N THR A 360 -4.17 -7.55 17.28
CA THR A 360 -3.36 -7.77 16.08
C THR A 360 -2.14 -6.85 16.13
N LYS A 361 -0.96 -7.34 15.72
CA LYS A 361 0.25 -6.51 15.67
C LYS A 361 0.16 -5.47 14.56
N GLY A 362 -0.35 -4.28 14.89
CA GLY A 362 -0.60 -3.16 13.96
C GLY A 362 -1.22 -1.98 14.69
N GLU A 363 -1.64 -0.95 13.92
CA GLU A 363 -2.15 0.30 14.47
C GLU A 363 -3.65 0.50 14.28
N GLY A 364 -4.24 -0.26 13.42
CA GLY A 364 -5.67 -0.20 13.17
C GLY A 364 -5.99 -0.11 11.69
N LEU A 365 -6.80 -1.04 11.27
CA LEU A 365 -7.34 -1.09 9.91
C LEU A 365 -8.64 -1.88 9.92
N PHE A 366 -9.57 -1.46 9.12
CA PHE A 366 -10.70 -2.27 8.67
C PHE A 366 -10.60 -2.51 7.17
N MET A 367 -10.94 -3.71 6.70
CA MET A 367 -10.97 -4.04 5.28
C MET A 367 -12.12 -4.98 4.95
N ALA A 368 -12.77 -4.72 3.81
CA ALA A 368 -13.73 -5.62 3.19
C ALA A 368 -13.46 -5.73 1.70
N VAL A 369 -13.68 -6.91 1.13
CA VAL A 369 -13.50 -7.19 -0.30
C VAL A 369 -14.86 -7.45 -0.92
N LEU A 370 -15.21 -6.67 -1.93
CA LEU A 370 -16.54 -6.59 -2.50
C LEU A 370 -16.51 -6.88 -4.01
N LYS A 371 -17.43 -7.67 -4.51
CA LYS A 371 -17.60 -7.96 -5.93
C LYS A 371 -18.85 -7.24 -6.44
N LYS A 372 -18.74 -6.56 -7.56
CA LYS A 372 -19.89 -6.02 -8.26
C LYS A 372 -20.59 -7.12 -9.03
N THR A 373 -21.81 -7.47 -8.62
CA THR A 373 -22.60 -8.47 -9.32
C THR A 373 -23.28 -7.86 -10.55
N PRO A 374 -23.41 -8.62 -11.64
CA PRO A 374 -24.19 -8.17 -12.78
C PRO A 374 -25.63 -7.88 -12.35
N GLN A 375 -26.09 -6.65 -12.48
CA GLN A 375 -27.49 -6.34 -12.25
C GLN A 375 -28.32 -6.77 -13.46
N PRO A 376 -29.47 -7.44 -13.27
CA PRO A 376 -30.36 -7.69 -14.38
C PRO A 376 -30.80 -6.37 -15.01
N PRO A 377 -30.88 -6.27 -16.35
CA PRO A 377 -31.28 -5.05 -17.03
C PRO A 377 -32.63 -4.55 -16.45
N LYS A 378 -32.65 -3.28 -16.04
CA LYS A 378 -33.87 -2.66 -15.50
C LYS A 378 -35.01 -2.86 -16.48
N GLY A 379 -36.05 -3.67 -16.12
CA GLY A 379 -37.25 -3.92 -16.91
C GLY A 379 -37.40 -5.33 -17.53
N VAL A 380 -36.47 -6.25 -17.26
CA VAL A 380 -36.63 -7.65 -17.65
C VAL A 380 -37.09 -8.47 -16.43
N PHE A 381 -38.35 -8.86 -16.40
CA PHE A 381 -38.81 -9.91 -15.50
C PHE A 381 -38.05 -11.19 -15.89
N VAL A 382 -37.20 -11.71 -15.01
CA VAL A 382 -36.50 -12.97 -15.23
C VAL A 382 -37.57 -14.07 -15.02
N ASP A 383 -38.06 -14.65 -16.10
CA ASP A 383 -38.81 -15.87 -16.06
C ASP A 383 -37.84 -17.01 -15.70
N SER A 384 -37.98 -17.55 -14.50
CA SER A 384 -37.10 -18.54 -13.87
C SER A 384 -37.02 -19.89 -14.62
N ASN A 385 -37.63 -20.03 -15.78
CA ASN A 385 -37.75 -21.30 -16.51
C ASN A 385 -36.92 -21.37 -17.83
N ASN A 386 -36.11 -20.39 -18.20
CA ASN A 386 -35.31 -20.51 -19.43
C ASN A 386 -33.90 -19.81 -19.35
N PRO A 387 -32.82 -20.54 -19.04
CA PRO A 387 -31.48 -19.95 -18.86
C PRO A 387 -30.63 -19.82 -20.15
N SER A 388 -31.21 -19.87 -21.33
CA SER A 388 -30.41 -19.80 -22.54
C SER A 388 -30.82 -18.66 -23.46
N LYS A 389 -30.20 -17.49 -23.30
CA LYS A 389 -29.85 -16.49 -24.32
C LYS A 389 -29.53 -15.11 -23.69
N ALA A 390 -28.36 -14.99 -23.06
CA ALA A 390 -27.73 -13.69 -22.85
C ALA A 390 -26.41 -13.72 -23.61
N SER A 391 -26.43 -13.31 -24.86
CA SER A 391 -25.19 -13.05 -25.60
C SER A 391 -24.60 -11.72 -25.14
N LEU A 392 -23.57 -11.78 -24.33
CA LEU A 392 -22.73 -10.65 -23.94
C LEU A 392 -22.01 -10.10 -25.18
N GLN A 393 -22.47 -9.00 -25.73
CA GLN A 393 -21.67 -8.19 -26.63
C GLN A 393 -20.62 -7.43 -25.79
N GLN A 394 -19.46 -8.03 -25.59
CA GLN A 394 -18.28 -7.33 -25.13
C GLN A 394 -17.84 -6.33 -26.19
N LYS A 395 -18.05 -5.03 -25.94
CA LYS A 395 -17.33 -3.99 -26.67
C LYS A 395 -15.85 -4.14 -26.31
N LYS A 396 -15.05 -4.64 -27.26
CA LYS A 396 -13.58 -4.61 -27.17
C LYS A 396 -13.14 -3.15 -27.03
N VAL A 397 -12.74 -2.74 -25.83
CA VAL A 397 -12.00 -1.50 -25.61
C VAL A 397 -10.61 -1.72 -26.23
N SER A 398 -10.28 -0.88 -27.22
CA SER A 398 -9.04 -0.99 -28.00
C SER A 398 -7.81 -0.82 -27.13
N LYS A 399 -6.82 -1.67 -27.33
CA LYS A 399 -5.45 -1.62 -26.79
C LYS A 399 -4.73 -0.35 -27.25
N LYS A 400 -4.89 0.73 -26.62
CA LYS A 400 -4.15 2.00 -26.57
C LYS A 400 -5.19 3.09 -26.36
N LEU A 401 -5.36 3.50 -25.12
CA LEU A 401 -5.99 4.77 -24.82
C LEU A 401 -5.07 5.88 -25.38
N PRO A 402 -5.54 6.70 -26.32
CA PRO A 402 -4.77 7.86 -26.73
C PRO A 402 -4.78 8.85 -25.58
N LEU A 403 -3.63 9.06 -24.93
CA LEU A 403 -3.40 10.11 -23.93
C LEU A 403 -3.87 11.51 -24.35
N GLY A 404 -4.11 11.74 -25.65
CA GLY A 404 -4.55 13.02 -26.21
C GLY A 404 -6.05 13.31 -26.15
N GLY A 405 -6.93 12.33 -25.87
CA GLY A 405 -8.39 12.52 -25.87
C GLY A 405 -9.05 12.66 -24.49
N MET A 406 -8.40 12.23 -23.40
CA MET A 406 -8.93 12.24 -22.04
C MET A 406 -8.36 13.34 -21.13
N GLY A 407 -7.31 14.04 -21.55
CA GLY A 407 -6.65 15.08 -20.76
C GLY A 407 -7.51 16.32 -20.44
N GLY A 408 -8.75 16.38 -20.97
CA GLY A 408 -9.70 17.44 -20.64
C GLY A 408 -10.62 17.15 -19.46
N LEU A 409 -10.73 15.89 -19.01
CA LEU A 409 -11.65 15.47 -17.95
C LEU A 409 -10.95 15.10 -16.64
N LEU A 410 -9.73 14.54 -16.70
CA LEU A 410 -8.96 14.21 -15.50
C LEU A 410 -7.67 15.03 -15.44
N ARG A 411 -7.35 15.51 -14.24
CA ARG A 411 -6.08 16.16 -13.95
C ARG A 411 -5.01 15.09 -13.67
N ILE A 412 -4.11 14.91 -14.64
CA ILE A 412 -2.98 14.00 -14.55
C ILE A 412 -1.75 14.77 -14.03
N LEU A 413 -1.05 14.23 -13.03
CA LEU A 413 0.17 14.79 -12.47
C LEU A 413 1.42 14.11 -13.03
N SER A 414 1.31 12.82 -13.30
CA SER A 414 2.37 11.99 -13.90
C SER A 414 1.72 10.86 -14.67
N ASP A 415 2.22 10.56 -15.85
CA ASP A 415 1.79 9.46 -16.71
C ASP A 415 2.80 8.29 -16.74
N GLY A 416 3.75 8.30 -15.80
CA GLY A 416 4.79 7.30 -15.70
C GLY A 416 5.95 7.46 -16.70
N HIS A 417 5.86 8.41 -17.63
CA HIS A 417 6.86 8.66 -18.66
C HIS A 417 7.50 10.04 -18.45
N PRO A 418 8.56 10.11 -17.65
CA PRO A 418 9.19 11.38 -17.32
C PRO A 418 9.83 12.01 -18.55
N VAL A 419 9.42 13.23 -18.86
CA VAL A 419 9.96 14.02 -19.99
C VAL A 419 10.87 15.10 -19.43
N GLY A 420 12.09 15.19 -19.96
CA GLY A 420 13.04 16.25 -19.60
C GLY A 420 12.54 17.65 -20.00
N THR A 421 13.04 18.65 -19.30
CA THR A 421 12.68 20.06 -19.54
C THR A 421 13.69 20.70 -20.48
N GLN A 422 13.22 21.32 -21.56
CA GLN A 422 14.08 22.08 -22.47
C GLN A 422 14.50 23.40 -21.82
N LYS A 423 15.82 23.62 -21.71
CA LYS A 423 16.41 24.87 -21.25
C LYS A 423 17.43 25.38 -22.27
N GLY A 424 17.03 26.32 -23.09
CA GLY A 424 17.82 26.77 -24.23
C GLY A 424 18.01 25.64 -25.27
N LYS A 425 19.26 25.31 -25.60
CA LYS A 425 19.62 24.22 -26.53
C LYS A 425 19.72 22.83 -25.85
N ASN A 426 19.64 22.78 -24.53
CA ASN A 426 19.83 21.53 -23.75
C ASN A 426 18.49 21.03 -23.21
N ILE A 427 18.33 19.71 -23.17
CA ILE A 427 17.28 19.03 -22.44
C ILE A 427 17.87 18.63 -21.07
N ILE A 428 17.27 19.10 -19.99
CA ILE A 428 17.60 18.67 -18.63
C ILE A 428 16.72 17.44 -18.37
N PRO A 429 17.31 16.26 -18.05
CA PRO A 429 16.51 15.05 -17.78
C PRO A 429 15.61 15.26 -16.56
N ALA A 430 14.42 14.70 -16.60
CA ALA A 430 13.51 14.70 -15.46
C ALA A 430 14.10 13.80 -14.35
N HIS A 431 14.01 14.25 -13.09
CA HIS A 431 14.56 13.48 -11.96
C HIS A 431 14.02 12.05 -11.91
N ALA A 432 12.71 11.88 -12.11
CA ALA A 432 12.06 10.59 -12.12
C ALA A 432 12.61 9.60 -13.17
N GLU A 433 13.24 10.10 -14.23
CA GLU A 433 13.85 9.24 -15.26
C GLU A 433 15.01 8.41 -14.69
N ALA A 434 15.84 9.01 -13.79
CA ALA A 434 16.92 8.29 -13.14
C ALA A 434 16.43 7.13 -12.27
N LEU A 435 15.20 7.24 -11.75
CA LEU A 435 14.63 6.29 -10.81
C LEU A 435 13.87 5.13 -11.49
N LEU A 436 13.67 5.21 -12.83
CA LEU A 436 12.98 4.17 -13.58
C LEU A 436 13.72 2.82 -13.52
N ILE A 437 12.96 1.76 -13.26
CA ILE A 437 13.49 0.38 -13.23
C ILE A 437 13.98 -0.12 -14.58
N ASN A 438 13.52 0.49 -15.67
CA ASN A 438 13.85 0.15 -17.06
C ASN A 438 14.75 1.20 -17.74
N LEU A 439 15.43 2.07 -16.97
CA LEU A 439 16.39 3.02 -17.53
C LEU A 439 17.52 2.25 -18.22
N PRO A 440 17.78 2.48 -19.54
CA PRO A 440 18.88 1.84 -20.24
C PRO A 440 20.21 2.21 -19.59
N LYS A 441 21.06 1.21 -19.31
CA LYS A 441 22.34 1.41 -18.58
C LYS A 441 23.37 2.21 -19.37
N ASP A 442 23.23 2.28 -20.68
CA ASP A 442 24.10 2.99 -21.63
C ASP A 442 23.64 4.43 -21.88
N LYS A 443 22.48 4.85 -21.39
CA LYS A 443 21.91 6.18 -21.67
C LYS A 443 22.66 7.31 -20.94
N TYR A 444 23.12 7.07 -19.74
CA TYR A 444 23.85 8.01 -18.90
C TYR A 444 25.03 7.31 -18.20
N PRO A 445 26.13 8.02 -17.92
CA PRO A 445 27.13 7.51 -17.01
C PRO A 445 26.55 7.43 -15.59
N PHE A 446 27.09 6.49 -14.79
CA PHE A 446 26.73 6.29 -13.40
C PHE A 446 27.94 6.60 -12.51
N ALA A 447 27.68 7.14 -11.31
CA ALA A 447 28.71 7.37 -10.29
C ALA A 447 28.17 6.92 -8.93
N GLU A 448 28.89 6.00 -8.30
CA GLU A 448 28.58 5.52 -6.95
C GLU A 448 29.03 6.53 -5.91
N LEU A 449 28.16 6.81 -4.93
CA LEU A 449 28.42 7.75 -3.86
C LEU A 449 28.72 7.03 -2.54
N SER A 450 29.61 7.61 -1.73
CA SER A 450 29.69 7.30 -0.32
C SER A 450 28.38 7.66 0.39
N LYS A 451 28.13 7.12 1.59
CA LYS A 451 26.95 7.51 2.39
C LYS A 451 26.95 9.01 2.67
N GLU A 452 28.10 9.59 2.98
CA GLU A 452 28.25 11.02 3.26
C GLU A 452 27.87 11.86 2.05
N ASP A 453 28.37 11.55 0.85
CA ASP A 453 28.06 12.29 -0.37
C ASP A 453 26.62 12.04 -0.84
N ALA A 454 26.06 10.85 -0.60
CA ALA A 454 24.66 10.59 -0.84
C ALA A 454 23.74 11.47 0.04
N LEU A 455 24.08 11.64 1.32
CA LEU A 455 23.35 12.56 2.21
C LEU A 455 23.50 14.02 1.79
N LYS A 456 24.72 14.48 1.41
CA LYS A 456 24.93 15.82 0.83
C LYS A 456 24.06 16.01 -0.43
N TYR A 457 24.02 14.98 -1.30
CA TYR A 457 23.17 15.01 -2.49
C TYR A 457 21.68 15.16 -2.12
N LEU A 458 21.18 14.37 -1.18
CA LEU A 458 19.79 14.44 -0.71
C LEU A 458 19.47 15.76 0.02
N HIS A 459 20.47 16.40 0.63
CA HIS A 459 20.36 17.74 1.22
C HIS A 459 20.42 18.87 0.17
N HIS A 460 20.58 18.51 -1.11
CA HIS A 460 20.71 19.42 -2.25
C HIS A 460 22.02 20.23 -2.28
N GLU A 461 23.10 19.65 -1.76
CA GLU A 461 24.44 20.24 -1.85
C GLU A 461 25.15 19.80 -3.13
N ALA A 462 26.14 20.58 -3.56
CA ALA A 462 27.02 20.18 -4.64
C ALA A 462 28.01 19.12 -4.12
N ILE A 463 28.27 18.10 -4.95
CA ILE A 463 29.22 17.04 -4.66
C ILE A 463 30.40 17.08 -5.66
N VAL A 464 31.46 16.37 -5.35
CA VAL A 464 32.59 16.15 -6.24
C VAL A 464 32.59 14.69 -6.65
N LEU A 465 32.64 14.42 -7.94
CA LEU A 465 32.77 13.08 -8.49
C LEU A 465 34.20 12.75 -8.81
N ASP A 466 34.53 11.48 -8.95
CA ASP A 466 35.83 11.00 -9.36
C ASP A 466 36.24 11.59 -10.72
N ALA A 467 37.56 11.79 -10.92
CA ALA A 467 38.08 12.48 -12.10
C ALA A 467 37.84 11.78 -13.43
N ASP A 468 37.59 10.48 -13.40
CA ASP A 468 37.25 9.63 -14.55
C ASP A 468 35.80 9.69 -14.97
N VAL A 469 34.93 10.25 -14.11
CA VAL A 469 33.49 10.39 -14.45
C VAL A 469 33.29 11.47 -15.52
N PRO A 470 32.64 11.16 -16.66
CA PRO A 470 32.47 12.10 -17.76
C PRO A 470 31.71 13.36 -17.37
N LYS A 471 32.04 14.49 -18.01
CA LYS A 471 31.26 15.74 -17.90
C LYS A 471 29.89 15.57 -18.56
N GLY A 472 28.87 16.20 -17.98
CA GLY A 472 27.49 16.12 -18.46
C GLY A 472 26.52 15.65 -17.39
N PHE A 473 25.38 15.07 -17.82
CA PHE A 473 24.41 14.47 -16.89
C PHE A 473 24.90 13.08 -16.46
N VAL A 474 24.93 12.85 -15.17
CA VAL A 474 25.37 11.61 -14.52
C VAL A 474 24.28 11.17 -13.55
N VAL A 475 23.95 9.90 -13.56
CA VAL A 475 23.10 9.28 -12.54
C VAL A 475 23.97 8.95 -11.33
N VAL A 476 23.65 9.51 -10.17
CA VAL A 476 24.32 9.15 -8.93
C VAL A 476 23.59 8.01 -8.24
N THR A 477 24.37 7.07 -7.69
CA THR A 477 23.87 5.85 -7.05
C THR A 477 24.40 5.73 -5.63
N TYR A 478 23.68 4.98 -4.80
CA TYR A 478 24.12 4.53 -3.49
C TYR A 478 23.81 3.04 -3.35
N GLN A 479 24.85 2.24 -3.05
CA GLN A 479 24.76 0.77 -3.04
C GLN A 479 24.15 0.21 -4.34
N GLY A 480 24.53 0.80 -5.49
CA GLY A 480 24.03 0.43 -6.80
C GLY A 480 22.62 0.90 -7.13
N HIS A 481 21.92 1.61 -6.23
CA HIS A 481 20.56 2.11 -6.44
C HIS A 481 20.56 3.58 -6.83
N PRO A 482 19.91 3.96 -7.96
CA PRO A 482 19.84 5.35 -8.41
C PRO A 482 19.18 6.26 -7.39
N LEU A 483 19.80 7.40 -7.11
CA LEU A 483 19.28 8.50 -6.29
C LEU A 483 18.76 9.66 -7.16
N GLY A 484 19.30 9.84 -8.36
CA GLY A 484 18.91 10.91 -9.28
C GLY A 484 20.05 11.43 -10.14
N PHE A 485 19.91 12.65 -10.66
CA PHE A 485 20.87 13.25 -11.55
C PHE A 485 21.72 14.34 -10.89
N VAL A 486 22.95 14.43 -11.34
CA VAL A 486 23.80 15.62 -11.22
C VAL A 486 24.26 16.07 -12.60
N LYS A 487 24.71 17.34 -12.73
CA LYS A 487 25.44 17.83 -13.90
C LYS A 487 26.91 18.00 -13.54
N ASN A 488 27.75 17.05 -13.94
CA ASN A 488 29.19 17.11 -13.74
C ASN A 488 29.82 18.18 -14.65
N ILE A 489 30.51 19.14 -14.06
CA ILE A 489 31.26 20.19 -14.79
C ILE A 489 32.78 20.03 -14.66
N GLY A 490 33.22 18.96 -13.98
CA GLY A 490 34.60 18.53 -13.81
C GLY A 490 35.16 18.84 -12.42
N ASN A 491 35.12 20.07 -11.96
CA ASN A 491 35.56 20.44 -10.62
C ASN A 491 34.52 20.33 -9.53
N ARG A 492 33.25 20.16 -9.93
CA ARG A 492 32.10 19.89 -9.08
C ARG A 492 30.98 19.30 -9.90
N ALA A 493 29.99 18.67 -9.26
CA ALA A 493 28.73 18.24 -9.84
C ALA A 493 27.57 19.06 -9.27
N ASN A 494 26.87 19.78 -10.15
CA ASN A 494 25.68 20.54 -9.75
C ASN A 494 24.54 19.58 -9.47
N ASN A 495 23.96 19.70 -8.30
CA ASN A 495 22.88 18.86 -7.83
C ASN A 495 21.58 19.17 -8.58
N LEU A 496 20.87 18.13 -9.07
CA LEU A 496 19.58 18.22 -9.75
C LEU A 496 18.45 17.54 -8.96
N TYR A 497 18.71 17.19 -7.69
CA TYR A 497 17.68 16.64 -6.80
C TYR A 497 16.54 17.65 -6.62
N PRO A 498 15.27 17.24 -6.63
CA PRO A 498 14.16 18.18 -6.45
C PRO A 498 14.24 18.92 -5.11
N GLN A 499 14.05 20.24 -5.13
CA GLN A 499 14.13 21.06 -3.92
C GLN A 499 13.04 20.69 -2.90
N GLU A 500 11.88 20.30 -3.38
CA GLU A 500 10.74 19.88 -2.58
C GLU A 500 10.96 18.55 -1.87
N TRP A 501 11.89 17.72 -2.36
CA TRP A 501 12.20 16.39 -1.80
C TRP A 501 13.40 16.40 -0.84
N LYS A 502 14.11 17.52 -0.77
CA LYS A 502 15.35 17.59 0.01
C LYS A 502 15.12 17.28 1.49
N ILE A 503 16.03 16.55 2.10
CA ILE A 503 16.10 16.40 3.54
C ILE A 503 16.47 17.75 4.18
N ARG A 504 15.85 18.10 5.31
CA ARG A 504 16.03 19.43 5.91
C ARG A 504 17.11 19.46 7.00
N ASN A 505 17.28 18.33 7.69
CA ASN A 505 18.22 18.18 8.79
C ASN A 505 19.10 16.97 8.51
N LEU A 506 20.42 17.18 8.49
CA LEU A 506 21.45 16.15 8.44
C LEU A 506 21.88 15.74 9.84
#